data_95625ed4581dd6dbcd313ece58468db9
#
_entry.id   95625ed4581dd6dbcd313ece58468db9
#
_cell.length_a   1.000
_cell.length_b   1.000
_cell.length_c   1.000
_cell.angle_alpha   90.00
_cell.angle_beta   90.00
_cell.angle_gamma   90.00
#
_symmetry.space_group_name_H-M   'P 1'
#
loop_
_entity.id
_entity.type
_entity.pdbx_description
1 polymer ?
#
loop_
_entity_poly.entity_id
_entity_poly.type
_entity_poly.pdbx_seq_one_letter_code
_entity_poly.pdbx_strand_id
1 'polypeptide(L)'
;MNRFLLEKPVPMKGPERAAPARIHPTAGSPEQWLEGCTVTFDFFVDWSCGRVQPDLWLKRLIQPGVNRTPPALPELLDALRRVDGDLERYRRFALNHGFSPSCILFDDTQDWNDENALLYRLELLPHGEELISLTLGQIKQEINRLSGGTVKIGSKGLKISASRLESALACTSSLWPGDADGILLKKGTDEPLAVLEYRKHTLSGSPTSVKRYYDSGADKRKYDRICLLRDRISPRIPVVVITYPIRAEESDVLFEKIQAGVSRRQLTVEDSRHCMLEAGKMDISRFKHTLNSLL
;
A
#
# COMPACT_ATOMS: atom_id res chain seq x y z
N MET A 1 17.84 14.07 26.11
CA MET A 1 18.03 13.89 24.65
C MET A 1 16.69 13.48 24.04
N ASN A 2 16.10 14.30 23.18
CA ASN A 2 14.89 13.93 22.47
C ASN A 2 15.26 12.85 21.46
N ARG A 3 14.59 11.69 21.56
CA ARG A 3 14.82 10.53 20.70
C ARG A 3 14.26 10.82 19.30
N PHE A 4 15.01 10.54 18.25
CA PHE A 4 14.50 10.61 16.90
C PHE A 4 13.36 9.61 16.70
N LEU A 5 12.22 10.08 16.21
CA LEU A 5 11.01 9.29 16.07
C LEU A 5 10.52 9.31 14.62
N LEU A 6 10.10 8.14 14.16
CA LEU A 6 9.42 7.93 12.90
C LEU A 6 8.00 7.42 13.15
N GLU A 7 7.10 7.67 12.20
CA GLU A 7 5.73 7.19 12.22
C GLU A 7 5.35 6.61 10.86
N LYS A 8 4.43 5.63 10.88
CA LYS A 8 3.75 5.21 9.64
C LYS A 8 2.72 6.27 9.27
N PRO A 9 2.63 6.65 7.98
CA PRO A 9 1.55 7.53 7.53
C PRO A 9 0.19 6.90 7.85
N VAL A 10 -0.71 7.71 8.38
CA VAL A 10 -2.09 7.31 8.66
C VAL A 10 -2.99 7.88 7.55
N PRO A 11 -3.86 7.07 6.93
CA PRO A 11 -4.75 7.56 5.89
C PRO A 11 -5.59 8.75 6.37
N MET A 12 -5.45 9.88 5.68
CA MET A 12 -6.20 11.10 5.92
C MET A 12 -7.36 11.20 4.93
N LYS A 13 -8.49 11.73 5.40
CA LYS A 13 -9.63 11.99 4.52
C LYS A 13 -9.36 13.21 3.66
N GLY A 14 -9.65 13.10 2.37
CA GLY A 14 -9.72 14.27 1.50
C GLY A 14 -10.84 15.23 1.96
N PRO A 15 -10.70 16.53 1.69
CA PRO A 15 -11.58 17.58 2.24
C PRO A 15 -13.06 17.46 1.86
N GLU A 16 -13.43 16.64 0.90
CA GLU A 16 -14.76 16.68 0.29
C GLU A 16 -15.70 15.48 0.63
N ARG A 17 -15.33 14.56 1.52
CA ARG A 17 -16.22 13.46 1.85
C ARG A 17 -16.38 13.27 3.35
N ALA A 18 -17.64 13.49 3.79
CA ALA A 18 -18.08 13.08 5.11
C ALA A 18 -17.72 11.59 5.33
N ALA A 19 -17.08 11.30 6.45
CA ALA A 19 -16.91 9.93 6.88
C ALA A 19 -18.28 9.27 6.99
N PRO A 20 -18.41 7.96 6.70
CA PRO A 20 -19.57 7.23 7.17
C PRO A 20 -19.71 7.49 8.68
N ALA A 21 -20.94 7.72 9.13
CA ALA A 21 -21.23 8.22 10.48
C ALA A 21 -20.70 7.32 11.61
N ARG A 22 -20.37 6.06 11.31
CA ARG A 22 -19.75 5.10 12.25
C ARG A 22 -18.79 4.18 11.51
N ILE A 23 -17.54 4.19 11.95
CA ILE A 23 -16.55 3.14 11.62
C ILE A 23 -16.82 1.99 12.58
N HIS A 24 -16.83 0.76 12.07
CA HIS A 24 -16.95 -0.42 12.93
C HIS A 24 -15.81 -0.43 13.93
N PRO A 25 -16.06 -0.30 15.25
CA PRO A 25 -14.98 -0.09 16.23
C PRO A 25 -14.04 -1.29 16.39
N THR A 26 -14.41 -2.42 15.81
CA THR A 26 -13.70 -3.69 15.95
C THR A 26 -13.16 -4.25 14.64
N ALA A 27 -13.48 -3.61 13.52
CA ALA A 27 -12.81 -3.89 12.27
C ALA A 27 -11.41 -3.26 12.32
N GLY A 28 -10.53 -3.68 13.22
CA GLY A 28 -9.15 -3.21 13.25
C GLY A 28 -8.56 -3.01 11.86
N SER A 29 -7.42 -2.37 11.73
CA SER A 29 -6.76 -2.32 10.42
C SER A 29 -6.62 -3.75 9.89
N PRO A 30 -7.04 -4.08 8.66
CA PRO A 30 -6.88 -5.42 8.10
C PRO A 30 -5.46 -5.95 8.17
N GLU A 31 -4.46 -5.07 8.16
CA GLU A 31 -3.07 -5.42 8.36
C GLU A 31 -2.84 -6.15 9.69
N GLN A 32 -3.61 -5.81 10.73
CA GLN A 32 -3.53 -6.44 12.05
C GLN A 32 -4.04 -7.89 12.05
N TRP A 33 -4.91 -8.26 11.09
CA TRP A 33 -5.45 -9.63 11.02
C TRP A 33 -4.40 -10.66 10.59
N LEU A 34 -3.39 -10.20 9.83
CA LEU A 34 -2.29 -11.01 9.33
C LEU A 34 -0.92 -10.47 9.78
N GLU A 35 -0.88 -9.80 10.93
CA GLU A 35 0.36 -9.24 11.48
C GLU A 35 1.48 -10.29 11.53
N GLY A 36 2.66 -9.87 11.11
CA GLY A 36 3.82 -10.74 11.04
C GLY A 36 3.82 -11.77 9.91
N CYS A 37 2.81 -11.75 9.01
CA CYS A 37 2.73 -12.66 7.86
C CYS A 37 2.71 -11.93 6.52
N THR A 38 2.71 -10.59 6.51
CA THR A 38 2.64 -9.79 5.28
C THR A 38 3.77 -8.78 5.18
N VAL A 39 4.10 -8.40 3.95
CA VAL A 39 4.88 -7.20 3.64
C VAL A 39 4.03 -6.25 2.82
N THR A 40 4.16 -4.94 3.10
CA THR A 40 3.43 -3.87 2.43
C THR A 40 4.42 -2.86 1.86
N PHE A 41 4.13 -2.27 0.71
CA PHE A 41 4.99 -1.28 0.07
C PHE A 41 4.26 -0.56 -1.05
N ASP A 42 4.79 0.58 -1.45
CA ASP A 42 4.40 1.28 -2.68
C ASP A 42 5.24 0.78 -3.85
N PHE A 43 4.63 0.64 -5.04
CA PHE A 43 5.31 0.15 -6.22
C PHE A 43 4.87 0.88 -7.49
N PHE A 44 5.75 0.88 -8.48
CA PHE A 44 5.56 1.58 -9.74
C PHE A 44 5.19 0.63 -10.87
N VAL A 45 4.30 1.11 -11.73
CA VAL A 45 4.04 0.50 -13.02
C VAL A 45 4.37 1.52 -14.10
N ASP A 46 5.31 1.15 -14.95
CA ASP A 46 5.53 1.86 -16.21
C ASP A 46 4.35 1.60 -17.14
N TRP A 47 3.45 2.56 -17.23
CA TRP A 47 2.24 2.44 -18.03
C TRP A 47 2.47 2.56 -19.54
N SER A 48 3.66 2.96 -19.98
CA SER A 48 4.02 2.97 -21.41
C SER A 48 4.21 1.55 -21.95
N CYS A 49 4.66 0.62 -21.10
CA CYS A 49 4.91 -0.77 -21.50
C CYS A 49 4.17 -1.80 -20.62
N GLY A 50 3.43 -1.37 -19.60
CA GLY A 50 2.67 -2.25 -18.70
C GLY A 50 3.56 -3.15 -17.83
N ARG A 51 4.69 -2.65 -17.34
CA ARG A 51 5.64 -3.41 -16.52
C ARG A 51 5.80 -2.81 -15.14
N VAL A 52 5.88 -3.68 -14.12
CA VAL A 52 6.25 -3.28 -12.77
C VAL A 52 7.74 -2.96 -12.73
N GLN A 53 8.07 -1.78 -12.20
CA GLN A 53 9.44 -1.32 -11.98
C GLN A 53 10.08 -2.03 -10.79
N PRO A 54 11.41 -2.11 -10.72
CA PRO A 54 12.09 -2.75 -9.60
C PRO A 54 11.98 -1.97 -8.29
N ASP A 55 11.72 -0.67 -8.34
CA ASP A 55 11.73 0.21 -7.17
C ASP A 55 10.50 -0.02 -6.30
N LEU A 56 10.74 -0.36 -5.02
CA LEU A 56 9.71 -0.46 -3.98
C LEU A 56 9.99 0.58 -2.90
N TRP A 57 8.94 1.30 -2.49
CA TRP A 57 9.08 2.35 -1.49
C TRP A 57 8.25 2.09 -0.24
N LEU A 58 8.83 2.39 0.93
CA LEU A 58 8.11 2.54 2.20
C LEU A 58 8.07 4.00 2.60
N LYS A 59 6.90 4.56 2.86
CA LYS A 59 6.74 5.92 3.39
C LYS A 59 6.88 5.93 4.90
N ARG A 60 7.67 6.87 5.46
CA ARG A 60 7.75 7.10 6.90
C ARG A 60 7.83 8.59 7.19
N LEU A 61 7.04 9.02 8.16
CA LEU A 61 6.99 10.41 8.59
C LEU A 61 8.03 10.67 9.67
N ILE A 62 8.79 11.75 9.51
CA ILE A 62 9.63 12.32 10.57
C ILE A 62 8.70 13.13 11.47
N GLN A 63 8.67 12.84 12.77
CA GLN A 63 7.79 13.54 13.70
C GLN A 63 8.13 15.03 13.81
N PRO A 64 7.13 15.93 13.77
CA PRO A 64 7.34 17.37 13.93
C PRO A 64 7.96 17.69 15.29
N GLY A 65 8.89 18.65 15.30
CA GLY A 65 9.53 19.12 16.53
C GLY A 65 10.72 18.29 17.02
N VAL A 66 10.99 17.16 16.42
CA VAL A 66 12.26 16.44 16.52
C VAL A 66 13.09 16.84 15.30
N ASN A 67 14.41 16.89 15.45
CA ASN A 67 15.32 17.33 14.39
C ASN A 67 14.83 16.93 12.98
N ARG A 68 14.55 17.94 12.14
CA ARG A 68 14.09 17.76 10.75
C ARG A 68 15.13 17.10 9.85
N THR A 69 16.37 17.05 10.31
CA THR A 69 17.47 16.35 9.65
C THR A 69 17.55 14.94 10.22
N PRO A 70 17.58 13.89 9.40
CA PRO A 70 17.78 12.54 9.88
C PRO A 70 19.05 12.44 10.72
N PRO A 71 19.03 11.63 11.77
CA PRO A 71 20.22 11.37 12.58
C PRO A 71 21.24 10.56 11.76
N ALA A 72 22.35 10.23 12.41
CA ALA A 72 23.31 9.28 11.86
C ALA A 72 22.61 7.96 11.48
N LEU A 73 23.10 7.30 10.43
CA LEU A 73 22.49 6.10 9.86
C LEU A 73 22.12 5.01 10.89
N PRO A 74 22.95 4.69 11.93
CA PRO A 74 22.59 3.70 12.93
C PRO A 74 21.34 4.06 13.72
N GLU A 75 21.18 5.32 14.13
CA GLU A 75 20.00 5.80 14.89
C GLU A 75 18.74 5.79 14.01
N LEU A 76 18.89 6.10 12.73
CA LEU A 76 17.80 6.03 11.75
C LEU A 76 17.33 4.59 11.57
N LEU A 77 18.25 3.64 11.40
CA LEU A 77 17.91 2.22 11.27
C LEU A 77 17.22 1.69 12.53
N ASP A 78 17.67 2.09 13.71
CA ASP A 78 17.00 1.73 14.97
C ASP A 78 15.60 2.33 15.07
N ALA A 79 15.39 3.57 14.59
CA ALA A 79 14.07 4.16 14.52
C ALA A 79 13.15 3.41 13.57
N LEU A 80 13.64 3.03 12.39
CA LEU A 80 12.89 2.23 11.42
C LEU A 80 12.52 0.86 11.98
N ARG A 81 13.45 0.14 12.61
CA ARG A 81 13.17 -1.17 13.24
C ARG A 81 12.10 -1.10 14.34
N ARG A 82 12.03 0.02 15.07
CA ARG A 82 10.96 0.24 16.07
C ARG A 82 9.58 0.43 15.47
N VAL A 83 9.50 1.11 14.33
CA VAL A 83 8.24 1.39 13.63
C VAL A 83 7.82 0.20 12.76
N ASP A 84 8.80 -0.44 12.14
CA ASP A 84 8.63 -1.53 11.19
C ASP A 84 9.32 -2.77 11.73
N GLY A 85 8.72 -3.44 12.68
CA GLY A 85 9.30 -4.66 13.28
C GLY A 85 9.78 -5.71 12.28
N ASP A 86 9.38 -5.58 11.02
CA ASP A 86 9.73 -6.47 9.91
C ASP A 86 10.48 -5.80 8.75
N LEU A 87 11.23 -4.71 9.00
CA LEU A 87 12.03 -4.04 7.95
C LEU A 87 12.95 -5.02 7.22
N GLU A 88 13.58 -5.94 7.96
CA GLU A 88 14.45 -6.96 7.38
C GLU A 88 13.68 -7.97 6.52
N ARG A 89 12.42 -8.28 6.85
CA ARG A 89 11.56 -9.10 6.02
C ARG A 89 11.23 -8.40 4.71
N TYR A 90 10.87 -7.12 4.75
CA TYR A 90 10.64 -6.31 3.57
C TYR A 90 11.89 -6.29 2.67
N ARG A 91 13.07 -6.00 3.26
CA ARG A 91 14.35 -5.99 2.54
C ARG A 91 14.63 -7.34 1.86
N ARG A 92 14.58 -8.44 2.62
CA ARG A 92 14.83 -9.78 2.07
C ARG A 92 13.82 -10.15 0.99
N PHE A 93 12.53 -9.94 1.24
CA PHE A 93 11.50 -10.17 0.23
C PHE A 93 11.81 -9.43 -1.07
N ALA A 94 12.07 -8.13 -0.99
CA ALA A 94 12.34 -7.30 -2.15
C ALA A 94 13.57 -7.79 -2.92
N LEU A 95 14.69 -7.99 -2.25
CA LEU A 95 15.94 -8.44 -2.88
C LEU A 95 15.80 -9.83 -3.51
N ASN A 96 15.13 -10.78 -2.83
CA ASN A 96 14.92 -12.14 -3.33
C ASN A 96 14.05 -12.19 -4.59
N HIS A 97 13.18 -11.17 -4.77
CA HIS A 97 12.32 -11.05 -5.96
C HIS A 97 12.84 -10.05 -7.00
N GLY A 98 14.10 -9.60 -6.87
CA GLY A 98 14.75 -8.71 -7.83
C GLY A 98 14.17 -7.30 -7.83
N PHE A 99 13.78 -6.82 -6.66
CA PHE A 99 13.36 -5.44 -6.41
C PHE A 99 14.45 -4.65 -5.68
N SER A 100 14.35 -3.33 -5.75
CA SER A 100 15.21 -2.34 -5.09
C SER A 100 14.44 -1.65 -3.97
N PRO A 101 14.52 -2.13 -2.71
CA PRO A 101 13.76 -1.57 -1.61
C PRO A 101 14.36 -0.26 -1.10
N SER A 102 13.50 0.72 -0.81
CA SER A 102 13.88 2.00 -0.21
C SER A 102 12.85 2.46 0.81
N CYS A 103 13.28 3.29 1.77
CA CYS A 103 12.39 4.03 2.64
C CYS A 103 12.43 5.51 2.26
N ILE A 104 11.28 6.13 2.00
CA ILE A 104 11.15 7.56 1.77
C ILE A 104 10.72 8.22 3.07
N LEU A 105 11.56 9.12 3.57
CA LEU A 105 11.43 9.78 4.88
C LEU A 105 11.18 11.27 4.67
N PHE A 106 10.18 11.83 5.31
CA PHE A 106 9.87 13.26 5.17
C PHE A 106 9.09 13.81 6.37
N ASP A 107 9.27 15.10 6.63
CA ASP A 107 8.44 15.87 7.54
C ASP A 107 7.22 16.38 6.78
N ASP A 108 6.02 15.85 7.08
CA ASP A 108 4.78 16.19 6.37
C ASP A 108 4.24 17.59 6.74
N THR A 109 4.93 18.34 7.61
CA THR A 109 4.59 19.72 7.93
C THR A 109 5.20 20.76 6.96
N GLN A 110 6.07 20.31 6.06
CA GLN A 110 6.71 21.18 5.06
C GLN A 110 5.70 21.77 4.08
N ASP A 111 6.12 22.85 3.40
CA ASP A 111 5.36 23.40 2.26
C ASP A 111 5.64 22.58 1.00
N TRP A 112 4.69 21.77 0.63
CA TRP A 112 4.77 20.91 -0.57
C TRP A 112 4.51 21.65 -1.90
N ASN A 113 4.40 22.99 -1.87
CA ASN A 113 4.48 23.83 -3.07
C ASN A 113 5.92 24.24 -3.38
N ASP A 114 6.85 24.09 -2.42
CA ASP A 114 8.26 24.38 -2.64
C ASP A 114 8.96 23.16 -3.28
N GLU A 115 9.42 23.31 -4.51
CA GLU A 115 10.18 22.26 -5.22
C GLU A 115 11.51 21.88 -4.52
N ASN A 116 12.01 22.72 -3.62
CA ASN A 116 13.20 22.46 -2.81
C ASN A 116 12.89 21.80 -1.46
N ALA A 117 11.63 21.54 -1.13
CA ALA A 117 11.27 20.81 0.08
C ALA A 117 12.04 19.48 0.13
N LEU A 118 12.63 19.17 1.29
CA LEU A 118 13.56 18.07 1.43
C LEU A 118 12.87 16.78 1.84
N LEU A 119 13.29 15.68 1.17
CA LEU A 119 12.98 14.31 1.52
C LEU A 119 14.29 13.55 1.63
N TYR A 120 14.22 12.38 2.24
CA TYR A 120 15.36 11.47 2.32
C TYR A 120 14.96 10.11 1.80
N ARG A 121 15.81 9.51 0.99
CA ARG A 121 15.68 8.12 0.55
C ARG A 121 16.76 7.28 1.21
N LEU A 122 16.36 6.30 2.00
CA LEU A 122 17.23 5.29 2.51
C LEU A 122 17.12 4.06 1.62
N GLU A 123 18.16 3.79 0.86
CA GLU A 123 18.27 2.59 0.03
C GLU A 123 18.73 1.41 0.88
N LEU A 124 18.02 0.28 0.76
CA LEU A 124 18.32 -0.96 1.50
C LEU A 124 19.03 -1.94 0.56
N LEU A 125 20.32 -1.74 0.39
CA LEU A 125 21.16 -2.50 -0.54
C LEU A 125 21.46 -3.91 -0.03
N PRO A 126 21.92 -4.86 -0.88
CA PRO A 126 22.31 -6.20 -0.45
C PRO A 126 23.41 -6.21 0.62
N HIS A 127 24.31 -5.23 0.58
CA HIS A 127 25.49 -5.18 1.45
C HIS A 127 25.59 -3.90 2.28
N GLY A 128 24.46 -3.28 2.62
CA GLY A 128 24.44 -2.08 3.45
C GLY A 128 23.27 -1.18 3.15
N GLU A 129 23.35 0.04 3.63
CA GLU A 129 22.33 1.06 3.44
C GLU A 129 22.97 2.37 3.02
N GLU A 130 22.27 3.13 2.19
CA GLU A 130 22.69 4.46 1.74
C GLU A 130 21.58 5.48 1.95
N LEU A 131 21.90 6.61 2.58
CA LEU A 131 20.96 7.71 2.81
C LEU A 131 21.24 8.84 1.82
N ILE A 132 20.24 9.16 1.01
CA ILE A 132 20.30 10.17 -0.04
C ILE A 132 19.30 11.27 0.28
N SER A 133 19.76 12.53 0.24
CA SER A 133 18.86 13.70 0.31
C SER A 133 18.33 14.01 -1.08
N LEU A 134 17.01 14.25 -1.18
CA LEU A 134 16.32 14.58 -2.42
C LEU A 134 15.44 15.81 -2.21
N THR A 135 15.25 16.61 -3.24
CA THR A 135 14.24 17.65 -3.27
C THR A 135 12.91 17.10 -3.79
N LEU A 136 11.81 17.83 -3.53
CA LEU A 136 10.50 17.50 -4.09
C LEU A 136 10.54 17.44 -5.63
N GLY A 137 11.29 18.36 -6.27
CA GLY A 137 11.48 18.35 -7.72
C GLY A 137 12.14 17.07 -8.22
N GLN A 138 13.17 16.59 -7.51
CA GLN A 138 13.84 15.32 -7.85
C GLN A 138 12.92 14.10 -7.65
N ILE A 139 12.13 14.06 -6.58
CA ILE A 139 11.13 12.99 -6.36
C ILE A 139 10.08 12.99 -7.47
N LYS A 140 9.58 14.14 -7.90
CA LYS A 140 8.64 14.25 -9.04
C LYS A 140 9.23 13.70 -10.34
N GLN A 141 10.48 14.03 -10.62
CA GLN A 141 11.18 13.51 -11.81
C GLN A 141 11.32 11.98 -11.73
N GLU A 142 11.68 11.45 -10.55
CA GLU A 142 11.82 10.02 -10.32
C GLU A 142 10.48 9.28 -10.47
N ILE A 143 9.40 9.80 -9.88
CA ILE A 143 8.04 9.26 -10.03
C ILE A 143 7.65 9.19 -11.51
N ASN A 144 7.89 10.26 -12.27
CA ASN A 144 7.56 10.29 -13.70
C ASN A 144 8.40 9.29 -14.50
N ARG A 145 9.69 9.17 -14.19
CA ARG A 145 10.58 8.18 -14.81
C ARG A 145 10.09 6.76 -14.59
N LEU A 146 9.79 6.40 -13.33
CA LEU A 146 9.34 5.08 -12.92
C LEU A 146 7.92 4.75 -13.41
N SER A 147 7.07 5.75 -13.60
CA SER A 147 5.70 5.57 -14.09
C SER A 147 5.58 5.49 -15.63
N GLY A 148 6.70 5.63 -16.34
CA GLY A 148 6.71 5.66 -17.82
C GLY A 148 6.15 6.96 -18.39
N GLY A 149 6.23 8.04 -17.64
CA GLY A 149 5.74 9.37 -17.98
C GLY A 149 4.79 9.98 -16.95
N THR A 150 4.15 11.06 -17.35
CA THR A 150 3.24 11.79 -16.44
C THR A 150 1.95 11.02 -16.18
N VAL A 151 1.57 10.92 -14.92
CA VAL A 151 0.32 10.29 -14.49
C VAL A 151 -0.53 11.33 -13.78
N LYS A 152 -1.72 11.62 -14.34
CA LYS A 152 -2.68 12.56 -13.76
C LYS A 152 -3.84 11.81 -13.11
N ILE A 153 -4.26 12.29 -11.96
CA ILE A 153 -5.56 11.93 -11.41
C ILE A 153 -6.64 12.68 -12.20
N GLY A 154 -7.76 12.01 -12.44
CA GLY A 154 -8.94 12.68 -13.01
C GLY A 154 -9.47 13.78 -12.08
N SER A 155 -10.38 14.60 -12.59
CA SER A 155 -10.95 15.79 -11.92
C SER A 155 -11.53 15.57 -10.51
N LYS A 156 -11.71 14.33 -10.08
CA LYS A 156 -12.24 14.00 -8.74
C LYS A 156 -11.20 14.00 -7.62
N GLY A 157 -9.90 14.17 -7.94
CA GLY A 157 -8.83 14.15 -6.96
C GLY A 157 -8.66 12.84 -6.20
N LEU A 158 -7.72 12.79 -5.25
CA LEU A 158 -7.59 11.70 -4.29
C LEU A 158 -8.72 11.75 -3.26
N LYS A 159 -9.37 10.61 -3.04
CA LYS A 159 -10.40 10.49 -1.99
C LYS A 159 -9.78 10.34 -0.61
N ILE A 160 -8.63 9.71 -0.55
CA ILE A 160 -7.87 9.41 0.67
C ILE A 160 -6.41 9.53 0.27
N SER A 161 -5.61 10.19 1.10
CA SER A 161 -4.16 10.22 1.00
C SER A 161 -3.56 9.80 2.33
N ALA A 162 -2.36 9.25 2.32
CA ALA A 162 -1.66 8.89 3.54
C ALA A 162 -0.83 10.06 4.09
N SER A 163 -0.67 11.17 3.33
CA SER A 163 0.11 12.33 3.73
C SER A 163 -0.28 13.59 2.94
N ARG A 164 0.14 14.76 3.44
CA ARG A 164 0.01 16.02 2.71
C ARG A 164 0.87 16.02 1.44
N LEU A 165 2.02 15.34 1.47
CA LEU A 165 2.87 15.12 0.30
C LEU A 165 2.09 14.42 -0.82
N GLU A 166 1.42 13.30 -0.53
CA GLU A 166 0.60 12.60 -1.53
C GLU A 166 -0.52 13.48 -2.09
N SER A 167 -1.18 14.24 -1.20
CA SER A 167 -2.22 15.19 -1.62
C SER A 167 -1.68 16.26 -2.55
N ALA A 168 -0.49 16.79 -2.26
CA ALA A 168 0.16 17.80 -3.10
C ALA A 168 0.58 17.19 -4.46
N LEU A 169 1.19 16.02 -4.47
CA LEU A 169 1.57 15.32 -5.69
C LEU A 169 0.37 14.96 -6.56
N ALA A 170 -0.77 14.66 -5.94
CA ALA A 170 -2.02 14.38 -6.65
C ALA A 170 -2.54 15.58 -7.48
N CYS A 171 -2.18 16.79 -7.10
CA CYS A 171 -2.47 18.01 -7.86
C CYS A 171 -1.49 18.25 -9.01
N THR A 172 -0.49 17.39 -9.18
CA THR A 172 0.55 17.48 -10.22
C THR A 172 0.39 16.36 -11.26
N SER A 173 1.38 16.24 -12.13
CA SER A 173 1.51 15.11 -13.07
C SER A 173 2.36 13.96 -12.52
N SER A 174 2.79 14.06 -11.26
CA SER A 174 3.71 13.11 -10.62
C SER A 174 3.00 12.40 -9.46
N LEU A 175 1.96 11.65 -9.78
CA LEU A 175 1.15 10.94 -8.79
C LEU A 175 2.00 9.93 -8.02
N TRP A 176 1.93 9.97 -6.68
CA TRP A 176 2.52 8.94 -5.82
C TRP A 176 2.14 7.53 -6.31
N PRO A 177 3.08 6.57 -6.30
CA PRO A 177 2.79 5.22 -6.75
C PRO A 177 1.70 4.56 -5.91
N GLY A 178 1.12 3.53 -6.43
CA GLY A 178 0.13 2.80 -5.65
C GLY A 178 0.74 1.77 -4.73
N ASP A 179 0.04 1.51 -3.66
CA ASP A 179 0.40 0.54 -2.65
C ASP A 179 0.03 -0.90 -3.01
N ALA A 180 0.73 -1.84 -2.39
CA ALA A 180 0.31 -3.20 -2.17
C ALA A 180 -0.11 -3.33 -0.71
N ASP A 181 -1.39 -3.58 -0.46
CA ASP A 181 -1.92 -3.70 0.90
C ASP A 181 -1.27 -4.86 1.66
N GLY A 182 -0.87 -5.92 0.96
CA GLY A 182 -0.11 -7.01 1.54
C GLY A 182 0.36 -8.06 0.55
N ILE A 183 1.59 -8.50 0.67
CA ILE A 183 2.04 -9.77 0.11
C ILE A 183 2.06 -10.76 1.26
N LEU A 184 1.17 -11.75 1.21
CA LEU A 184 1.13 -12.81 2.20
C LEU A 184 2.33 -13.73 1.99
N LEU A 185 3.12 -13.92 3.06
CA LEU A 185 4.30 -14.77 3.03
C LEU A 185 4.06 -16.03 3.87
N LYS A 186 4.64 -17.13 3.45
CA LYS A 186 4.68 -18.36 4.21
C LYS A 186 5.47 -18.15 5.49
N LYS A 187 4.90 -18.60 6.60
CA LYS A 187 5.51 -18.42 7.94
C LYS A 187 6.93 -18.98 7.96
N GLY A 188 7.88 -18.16 8.41
CA GLY A 188 9.29 -18.55 8.56
C GLY A 188 10.10 -18.53 7.26
N THR A 189 9.49 -18.11 6.15
CA THR A 189 10.16 -17.96 4.85
C THR A 189 9.76 -16.63 4.22
N ASP A 190 10.40 -16.27 3.09
CA ASP A 190 10.00 -15.12 2.27
C ASP A 190 9.23 -15.59 1.01
N GLU A 191 8.74 -16.84 0.98
CA GLU A 191 7.95 -17.41 -0.11
C GLU A 191 6.57 -16.73 -0.17
N PRO A 192 6.21 -16.04 -1.26
CA PRO A 192 4.92 -15.39 -1.41
C PRO A 192 3.81 -16.43 -1.65
N LEU A 193 2.71 -16.29 -0.94
CA LEU A 193 1.52 -17.15 -1.06
C LEU A 193 0.39 -16.44 -1.81
N ALA A 194 0.22 -15.13 -1.64
CA ALA A 194 -0.81 -14.36 -2.31
C ALA A 194 -0.46 -12.85 -2.32
N VAL A 195 -1.03 -12.12 -3.26
CA VAL A 195 -1.16 -10.67 -3.19
C VAL A 195 -2.53 -10.34 -2.61
N LEU A 196 -2.56 -9.56 -1.53
CA LEU A 196 -3.78 -9.16 -0.84
C LEU A 196 -4.12 -7.71 -1.16
N GLU A 197 -5.39 -7.44 -1.34
CA GLU A 197 -5.96 -6.10 -1.50
C GLU A 197 -7.14 -5.95 -0.57
N TYR A 198 -7.13 -4.92 0.27
CA TYR A 198 -8.20 -4.64 1.22
C TYR A 198 -9.12 -3.54 0.70
N ARG A 199 -10.41 -3.81 0.70
CA ARG A 199 -11.42 -2.89 0.22
C ARG A 199 -12.49 -2.61 1.28
N LYS A 200 -12.70 -1.35 1.58
CA LYS A 200 -13.78 -0.91 2.48
C LYS A 200 -15.14 -0.96 1.78
N HIS A 201 -16.08 -1.66 2.36
CA HIS A 201 -17.48 -1.61 1.97
C HIS A 201 -18.19 -0.51 2.73
N THR A 202 -18.62 0.55 2.04
CA THR A 202 -19.20 1.76 2.63
C THR A 202 -20.73 1.83 2.51
N LEU A 203 -21.31 0.93 1.74
CA LEU A 203 -22.75 0.87 1.48
C LEU A 203 -23.44 -0.05 2.50
N SER A 204 -24.76 0.01 2.58
CA SER A 204 -25.56 -0.97 3.31
C SER A 204 -25.74 -2.25 2.51
N GLY A 205 -25.89 -3.38 3.21
CA GLY A 205 -26.09 -4.72 2.63
C GLY A 205 -24.79 -5.45 2.34
N SER A 206 -24.89 -6.58 1.68
CA SER A 206 -23.75 -7.44 1.38
C SER A 206 -22.74 -6.78 0.45
N PRO A 207 -21.44 -7.08 0.61
CA PRO A 207 -20.39 -6.55 -0.26
C PRO A 207 -20.64 -6.89 -1.73
N THR A 208 -20.43 -5.90 -2.58
CA THR A 208 -20.55 -6.08 -4.04
C THR A 208 -19.21 -6.58 -4.60
N SER A 209 -19.26 -7.56 -5.49
CA SER A 209 -18.08 -8.09 -6.20
C SER A 209 -17.26 -6.99 -6.85
N VAL A 210 -15.94 -7.13 -6.78
CA VAL A 210 -14.98 -6.21 -7.39
C VAL A 210 -15.12 -6.13 -8.90
N LYS A 211 -15.62 -7.19 -9.55
CA LYS A 211 -15.88 -7.23 -10.99
C LYS A 211 -16.75 -6.06 -11.45
N ARG A 212 -17.79 -5.71 -10.69
CA ARG A 212 -18.69 -4.60 -11.01
C ARG A 212 -17.94 -3.26 -11.10
N TYR A 213 -16.99 -3.03 -10.19
CA TYR A 213 -16.20 -1.78 -10.17
C TYR A 213 -15.14 -1.77 -11.27
N TYR A 214 -14.59 -2.93 -11.58
CA TYR A 214 -13.67 -3.08 -12.71
C TYR A 214 -14.39 -2.79 -14.04
N ASP A 215 -15.53 -3.43 -14.27
CA ASP A 215 -16.31 -3.29 -15.51
C ASP A 215 -16.84 -1.86 -15.71
N SER A 216 -17.15 -1.14 -14.63
CA SER A 216 -17.52 0.29 -14.67
C SER A 216 -16.33 1.23 -14.95
N GLY A 217 -15.10 0.71 -14.95
CA GLY A 217 -13.87 1.47 -15.14
C GLY A 217 -13.37 2.19 -13.89
N ALA A 218 -14.15 2.21 -12.79
CA ALA A 218 -13.81 2.98 -11.58
C ALA A 218 -12.51 2.51 -10.93
N ASP A 219 -12.30 1.20 -10.83
CA ASP A 219 -11.15 0.59 -10.17
C ASP A 219 -10.30 -0.26 -11.14
N LYS A 220 -10.55 -0.15 -12.45
CA LYS A 220 -9.87 -0.96 -13.46
C LYS A 220 -8.34 -0.90 -13.33
N ARG A 221 -7.80 0.31 -13.30
CA ARG A 221 -6.35 0.54 -13.22
C ARG A 221 -5.75 -0.01 -11.94
N LYS A 222 -6.49 0.04 -10.84
CA LYS A 222 -6.07 -0.52 -9.54
C LYS A 222 -5.84 -2.03 -9.63
N TYR A 223 -6.83 -2.77 -10.10
CA TYR A 223 -6.73 -4.24 -10.19
C TYR A 223 -5.76 -4.70 -11.28
N ASP A 224 -5.68 -4.00 -12.41
CA ASP A 224 -4.67 -4.27 -13.43
C ASP A 224 -3.26 -4.14 -12.84
N ARG A 225 -3.01 -3.08 -12.05
CA ARG A 225 -1.72 -2.84 -11.37
C ARG A 225 -1.35 -3.96 -10.40
N ILE A 226 -2.30 -4.39 -9.56
CA ILE A 226 -2.07 -5.44 -8.57
C ILE A 226 -1.79 -6.78 -9.25
N CYS A 227 -2.49 -7.09 -10.34
CA CYS A 227 -2.22 -8.30 -11.11
C CYS A 227 -0.86 -8.26 -11.82
N LEU A 228 -0.42 -7.08 -12.32
CA LEU A 228 0.94 -6.92 -12.85
C LEU A 228 2.00 -7.16 -11.77
N LEU A 229 1.77 -6.68 -10.54
CA LEU A 229 2.66 -6.96 -9.40
C LEU A 229 2.73 -8.45 -9.12
N ARG A 230 1.58 -9.13 -9.04
CA ARG A 230 1.51 -10.58 -8.88
C ARG A 230 2.33 -11.29 -9.96
N ASP A 231 2.14 -10.94 -11.23
CA ASP A 231 2.84 -11.56 -12.36
C ASP A 231 4.36 -11.33 -12.29
N ARG A 232 4.80 -10.19 -11.76
CA ARG A 232 6.21 -9.86 -11.56
C ARG A 232 6.83 -10.66 -10.41
N ILE A 233 6.08 -10.93 -9.33
CA ILE A 233 6.53 -11.72 -8.19
C ILE A 233 6.48 -13.22 -8.54
N SER A 234 5.30 -13.71 -8.87
CA SER A 234 5.06 -15.08 -9.33
C SER A 234 3.67 -15.19 -9.96
N PRO A 235 3.54 -15.57 -11.22
CA PRO A 235 2.23 -15.72 -11.87
C PRO A 235 1.38 -16.87 -11.29
N ARG A 236 1.95 -17.69 -10.41
CA ARG A 236 1.26 -18.85 -9.80
C ARG A 236 0.49 -18.51 -8.55
N ILE A 237 0.84 -17.40 -7.87
CA ILE A 237 0.13 -16.99 -6.65
C ILE A 237 -1.18 -16.26 -7.00
N PRO A 238 -2.24 -16.39 -6.18
CA PRO A 238 -3.48 -15.66 -6.39
C PRO A 238 -3.37 -14.19 -6.00
N VAL A 239 -4.25 -13.36 -6.59
CA VAL A 239 -4.65 -12.08 -6.02
C VAL A 239 -5.95 -12.30 -5.28
N VAL A 240 -6.01 -11.96 -4.01
CA VAL A 240 -7.22 -12.06 -3.17
C VAL A 240 -7.64 -10.67 -2.72
N VAL A 241 -8.84 -10.27 -3.13
CA VAL A 241 -9.46 -9.02 -2.68
C VAL A 241 -10.37 -9.32 -1.50
N ILE A 242 -10.18 -8.60 -0.41
CA ILE A 242 -10.93 -8.75 0.84
C ILE A 242 -11.77 -7.51 1.04
N THR A 243 -13.06 -7.61 0.74
CA THR A 243 -14.02 -6.53 0.93
C THR A 243 -14.66 -6.67 2.30
N TYR A 244 -14.45 -5.70 3.19
CA TYR A 244 -14.92 -5.73 4.57
C TYR A 244 -15.78 -4.52 4.92
N PRO A 245 -16.82 -4.69 5.77
CA PRO A 245 -17.72 -3.62 6.14
C PRO A 245 -17.03 -2.63 7.09
N ILE A 246 -17.40 -1.36 6.98
CA ILE A 246 -17.00 -0.31 7.93
C ILE A 246 -18.17 0.21 8.75
N ARG A 247 -19.38 -0.25 8.46
CA ARG A 247 -20.60 0.07 9.22
C ARG A 247 -20.79 -0.94 10.34
N ALA A 248 -21.20 -0.47 11.50
CA ALA A 248 -21.37 -1.32 12.68
C ALA A 248 -22.47 -2.37 12.55
N GLU A 249 -23.47 -2.10 11.72
CA GLU A 249 -24.61 -2.98 11.43
C GLU A 249 -24.32 -4.08 10.41
N GLU A 250 -23.21 -3.97 9.69
CA GLU A 250 -22.83 -4.91 8.63
C GLU A 250 -21.78 -5.88 9.15
N SER A 251 -21.87 -7.13 8.78
CA SER A 251 -20.99 -8.20 9.27
C SER A 251 -20.36 -9.06 8.18
N ASP A 252 -20.77 -8.90 6.93
CA ASP A 252 -20.31 -9.76 5.83
C ASP A 252 -18.96 -9.29 5.27
N VAL A 253 -17.99 -10.19 5.24
CA VAL A 253 -16.67 -10.00 4.61
C VAL A 253 -16.58 -10.91 3.40
N LEU A 254 -16.37 -10.33 2.24
CA LEU A 254 -16.25 -11.05 0.96
C LEU A 254 -14.78 -11.18 0.56
N PHE A 255 -14.35 -12.40 0.31
CA PHE A 255 -13.06 -12.74 -0.26
C PHE A 255 -13.26 -13.14 -1.72
N GLU A 256 -12.51 -12.54 -2.62
CA GLU A 256 -12.58 -12.86 -4.05
C GLU A 256 -11.17 -13.14 -4.59
N LYS A 257 -10.97 -14.35 -5.11
CA LYS A 257 -9.77 -14.70 -5.89
C LYS A 257 -9.97 -14.19 -7.31
N ILE A 258 -9.10 -13.29 -7.75
CA ILE A 258 -9.28 -12.60 -9.02
C ILE A 258 -8.11 -12.81 -9.99
N GLN A 259 -8.44 -12.70 -11.28
CA GLN A 259 -7.49 -12.45 -12.35
C GLN A 259 -7.93 -11.22 -13.14
N ALA A 260 -7.01 -10.31 -13.33
CA ALA A 260 -7.13 -9.18 -14.23
C ALA A 260 -5.80 -8.99 -14.97
N GLY A 261 -5.75 -8.09 -15.91
CA GLY A 261 -4.51 -7.74 -16.58
C GLY A 261 -4.74 -6.87 -17.80
N VAL A 262 -3.75 -6.07 -18.11
CA VAL A 262 -3.77 -5.13 -19.25
C VAL A 262 -4.06 -5.85 -20.56
N SER A 263 -3.55 -7.07 -20.74
CA SER A 263 -3.77 -7.90 -21.94
C SER A 263 -5.18 -8.50 -21.99
N ARG A 264 -5.82 -8.77 -20.86
CA ARG A 264 -7.13 -9.45 -20.81
C ARG A 264 -8.31 -8.49 -20.95
N ARG A 265 -8.13 -7.21 -20.65
CA ARG A 265 -9.16 -6.14 -20.68
C ARG A 265 -10.41 -6.45 -19.84
N GLN A 266 -10.38 -7.49 -19.03
CA GLN A 266 -11.49 -7.93 -18.17
C GLN A 266 -10.96 -8.51 -16.88
N LEU A 267 -11.77 -8.41 -15.83
CA LEU A 267 -11.51 -9.06 -14.55
C LEU A 267 -12.37 -10.32 -14.45
N THR A 268 -11.75 -11.42 -14.06
CA THR A 268 -12.43 -12.68 -13.76
C THR A 268 -12.33 -12.94 -12.26
N VAL A 269 -13.45 -13.26 -11.62
CA VAL A 269 -13.49 -13.82 -10.26
C VAL A 269 -13.46 -15.34 -10.43
N GLU A 270 -12.38 -15.98 -9.98
CA GLU A 270 -12.19 -17.43 -10.09
C GLU A 270 -12.90 -18.17 -8.97
N ASP A 271 -12.88 -17.61 -7.78
CA ASP A 271 -13.53 -18.16 -6.59
C ASP A 271 -13.92 -17.03 -5.62
N SER A 272 -14.92 -17.27 -4.79
CA SER A 272 -15.35 -16.34 -3.75
C SER A 272 -15.80 -17.05 -2.49
N ARG A 273 -15.56 -16.43 -1.35
CA ARG A 273 -15.94 -16.93 -0.03
C ARG A 273 -16.47 -15.78 0.82
N HIS A 274 -17.32 -16.12 1.76
CA HIS A 274 -17.83 -15.19 2.76
C HIS A 274 -17.37 -15.59 4.16
N CYS A 275 -17.10 -14.60 4.97
CA CYS A 275 -16.83 -14.77 6.39
C CYS A 275 -17.58 -13.71 7.17
N MET A 276 -18.33 -14.13 8.19
CA MET A 276 -19.11 -13.21 9.00
C MET A 276 -18.31 -12.71 10.20
N LEU A 277 -18.44 -11.42 10.49
CA LEU A 277 -17.99 -10.85 11.76
C LEU A 277 -18.97 -11.27 12.86
N GLU A 278 -18.47 -11.82 13.96
CA GLU A 278 -19.32 -12.18 15.11
C GLU A 278 -19.33 -11.04 16.12
N ALA A 279 -20.51 -10.52 16.42
CA ALA A 279 -20.69 -9.32 17.30
C ALA A 279 -19.79 -8.16 16.87
N GLY A 280 -19.58 -8.00 15.58
CA GLY A 280 -18.74 -6.95 15.02
C GLY A 280 -17.23 -7.20 15.15
N LYS A 281 -16.79 -8.38 15.54
CA LYS A 281 -15.38 -8.74 15.66
C LYS A 281 -14.99 -9.76 14.62
N MET A 282 -13.80 -9.62 14.08
CA MET A 282 -13.22 -10.63 13.20
C MET A 282 -12.70 -11.80 14.06
N ASP A 283 -13.23 -13.00 13.84
CA ASP A 283 -12.57 -14.22 14.26
C ASP A 283 -11.37 -14.46 13.34
N ILE A 284 -10.17 -14.23 13.86
CA ILE A 284 -8.92 -14.35 13.12
C ILE A 284 -8.69 -15.77 12.62
N SER A 285 -9.10 -16.79 13.36
CA SER A 285 -8.96 -18.19 12.97
C SER A 285 -9.83 -18.50 11.76
N ARG A 286 -11.08 -18.06 11.80
CA ARG A 286 -12.04 -18.20 10.70
C ARG A 286 -11.61 -17.39 9.46
N PHE A 287 -11.12 -16.18 9.67
CA PHE A 287 -10.54 -15.36 8.60
C PHE A 287 -9.38 -16.08 7.89
N LYS A 288 -8.41 -16.58 8.66
CA LYS A 288 -7.27 -17.33 8.12
C LYS A 288 -7.69 -18.60 7.42
N HIS A 289 -8.67 -19.32 7.97
CA HIS A 289 -9.22 -20.53 7.33
C HIS A 289 -9.86 -20.19 5.98
N THR A 290 -10.71 -19.15 5.94
CA THR A 290 -11.36 -18.70 4.70
C THR A 290 -10.33 -18.24 3.66
N LEU A 291 -9.32 -17.45 4.08
CA LEU A 291 -8.24 -17.05 3.18
C LEU A 291 -7.47 -18.27 2.64
N ASN A 292 -7.08 -19.19 3.50
CA ASN A 292 -6.34 -20.38 3.10
C ASN A 292 -7.11 -21.28 2.11
N SER A 293 -8.44 -21.27 2.14
CA SER A 293 -9.25 -22.03 1.18
C SER A 293 -9.22 -21.45 -0.25
N LEU A 294 -8.65 -20.27 -0.44
CA LEU A 294 -8.49 -19.60 -1.75
C LEU A 294 -7.05 -19.66 -2.28
N LEU A 295 -6.08 -20.04 -1.44
CA LEU A 295 -4.68 -20.16 -1.83
C LEU A 295 -4.42 -21.46 -2.57
#